data_ec27c8744e6e8fe9232d77a5af7f409e
#
_entry.id   ec27c8744e6e8fe9232d77a5af7f409e
#
_cell.length_a   1.000
_cell.length_b   1.000
_cell.length_c   1.000
_cell.angle_alpha   90.00
_cell.angle_beta   90.00
_cell.angle_gamma   90.00
#
_symmetry.space_group_name_H-M   'P 1'
#
loop_
_entity.id
_entity.type
_entity.pdbx_description
1 polymer ?
#
loop_
_entity_poly.entity_id
_entity_poly.type
_entity_poly.pdbx_seq_one_letter_code
_entity_poly.pdbx_strand_id
1 'polypeptide(L)'
;MTALLALFDLDGTLFLTHDPLSGRALVATLDEVYGVEVAAAAPANVEHRGLSAKRIARNVLRAAGLANPAIDERLDRWCAGFAALYLELLAEADTSAWQARPGAAEGLSRLQAEGVRCALVTGNPEPMARARLLRLGLGRFFPPGGGAFGCEAEERTALLEHARRRAGDWPADATFEIGDTPQDVASAKAVGFRSIAVSSPRTRQASELAGADVVVDDMEGIVQALLSA
;
A
#
# COMPACT_ATOMS: atom_id res chain seq x y z
N MET A 1 -28.33 -1.91 8.26
CA MET A 1 -27.03 -2.57 8.06
C MET A 1 -25.97 -1.68 8.70
N THR A 2 -25.04 -2.23 9.44
CA THR A 2 -23.91 -1.49 9.99
C THR A 2 -23.07 -1.01 8.80
N ALA A 3 -22.73 0.28 8.75
CA ALA A 3 -21.86 0.78 7.70
C ALA A 3 -20.47 0.12 7.83
N LEU A 4 -19.82 -0.24 6.72
CA LEU A 4 -18.52 -0.89 6.69
C LEU A 4 -17.43 0.05 6.20
N LEU A 5 -16.22 -0.11 6.72
CA LEU A 5 -15.00 0.53 6.22
C LEU A 5 -14.12 -0.52 5.53
N ALA A 6 -13.82 -0.29 4.26
CA ALA A 6 -12.92 -1.09 3.45
C ALA A 6 -11.62 -0.32 3.19
N LEU A 7 -10.51 -0.80 3.76
CA LEU A 7 -9.17 -0.26 3.62
C LEU A 7 -8.44 -1.06 2.55
N PHE A 8 -8.23 -0.47 1.38
CA PHE A 8 -7.60 -1.13 0.24
C PHE A 8 -6.10 -0.86 0.21
N ASP A 9 -5.30 -1.92 0.07
CA ASP A 9 -3.93 -1.77 -0.41
C ASP A 9 -3.92 -1.41 -1.89
N LEU A 10 -2.75 -1.00 -2.41
CA LEU A 10 -2.57 -0.57 -3.80
C LEU A 10 -1.84 -1.62 -4.62
N ASP A 11 -0.58 -1.92 -4.30
CA ASP A 11 0.30 -2.74 -5.13
C ASP A 11 0.01 -4.24 -5.01
N GLY A 12 -0.47 -4.87 -6.08
CA GLY A 12 -0.95 -6.25 -6.11
C GLY A 12 -2.44 -6.37 -5.79
N THR A 13 -3.04 -5.35 -5.17
CA THR A 13 -4.46 -5.30 -4.84
C THR A 13 -5.28 -4.56 -5.89
N LEU A 14 -5.04 -3.27 -6.08
CA LEU A 14 -5.70 -2.44 -7.11
C LEU A 14 -4.82 -2.21 -8.33
N PHE A 15 -3.51 -2.21 -8.17
CA PHE A 15 -2.49 -1.99 -9.20
C PHE A 15 -1.68 -3.26 -9.41
N LEU A 16 -1.77 -3.88 -10.58
CA LEU A 16 -1.19 -5.20 -10.85
C LEU A 16 0.16 -5.17 -11.57
N THR A 17 0.50 -4.05 -12.20
CA THR A 17 1.74 -3.93 -12.97
C THR A 17 2.94 -3.69 -12.05
N HIS A 18 4.07 -4.32 -12.35
CA HIS A 18 5.34 -3.96 -11.72
C HIS A 18 5.79 -2.58 -12.18
N ASP A 19 6.11 -1.71 -11.22
CA ASP A 19 6.58 -0.34 -11.48
C ASP A 19 8.07 -0.19 -11.13
N PRO A 20 8.97 -0.19 -12.13
CA PRO A 20 10.41 -0.07 -11.90
C PRO A 20 10.84 1.33 -11.44
N LEU A 21 10.00 2.36 -11.64
CA LEU A 21 10.34 3.74 -11.25
C LEU A 21 10.47 3.87 -9.74
N SER A 22 9.65 3.12 -9.01
CA SER A 22 9.69 3.08 -7.55
C SER A 22 11.06 2.63 -7.02
N GLY A 23 11.59 1.53 -7.57
CA GLY A 23 12.93 1.04 -7.21
C GLY A 23 14.05 2.02 -7.58
N ARG A 24 13.97 2.65 -8.76
CA ARG A 24 14.93 3.67 -9.21
C ARG A 24 14.94 4.89 -8.28
N ALA A 25 13.76 5.42 -7.96
CA ALA A 25 13.64 6.56 -7.05
C ALA A 25 14.12 6.20 -5.63
N LEU A 26 13.78 5.00 -5.14
CA LEU A 26 14.23 4.50 -3.82
C LEU A 26 15.76 4.54 -3.72
N VAL A 27 16.45 3.87 -4.65
CA VAL A 27 17.92 3.78 -4.64
C VAL A 27 18.55 5.17 -4.72
N ALA A 28 18.16 5.96 -5.73
CA ALA A 28 18.77 7.28 -5.96
C ALA A 28 18.60 8.21 -4.75
N THR A 29 17.43 8.22 -4.12
CA THR A 29 17.20 9.11 -2.96
C THR A 29 17.83 8.61 -1.67
N LEU A 30 18.01 7.30 -1.49
CA LEU A 30 18.80 6.77 -0.38
C LEU A 30 20.26 7.18 -0.49
N ASP A 31 20.85 7.10 -1.69
CA ASP A 31 22.21 7.52 -1.95
C ASP A 31 22.37 9.05 -1.74
N GLU A 32 21.44 9.85 -2.25
CA GLU A 32 21.46 11.31 -2.11
C GLU A 32 21.36 11.78 -0.65
N VAL A 33 20.41 11.22 0.11
CA VAL A 33 20.09 11.70 1.46
C VAL A 33 21.07 11.18 2.51
N TYR A 34 21.52 9.95 2.36
CA TYR A 34 22.36 9.29 3.38
C TYR A 34 23.84 9.20 2.99
N GLY A 35 24.18 9.49 1.74
CA GLY A 35 25.57 9.44 1.25
C GLY A 35 26.13 8.01 1.26
N VAL A 36 25.27 7.01 1.09
CA VAL A 36 25.65 5.59 1.04
C VAL A 36 25.42 5.04 -0.36
N GLU A 37 26.41 4.36 -0.90
CA GLU A 37 26.25 3.62 -2.14
C GLU A 37 25.34 2.41 -1.86
N VAL A 38 24.04 2.61 -2.09
CA VAL A 38 23.10 1.49 -2.07
C VAL A 38 23.24 0.78 -3.42
N ALA A 39 23.93 -0.35 -3.43
CA ALA A 39 24.03 -1.14 -4.65
C ALA A 39 22.64 -1.43 -5.19
N ALA A 40 22.45 -1.33 -6.52
CA ALA A 40 21.15 -1.54 -7.16
C ALA A 40 20.49 -2.91 -6.80
N ALA A 41 21.27 -3.88 -6.35
CA ALA A 41 20.82 -5.17 -5.86
C ALA A 41 20.45 -5.19 -4.37
N ALA A 42 20.84 -4.18 -3.57
CA ALA A 42 20.55 -4.17 -2.13
C ALA A 42 19.05 -4.12 -1.82
N PRO A 43 18.22 -3.31 -2.51
CA PRO A 43 16.78 -3.36 -2.34
C PRO A 43 16.17 -4.74 -2.68
N ALA A 44 16.72 -5.47 -3.64
CA ALA A 44 16.21 -6.79 -4.03
C ALA A 44 16.43 -7.88 -2.95
N ASN A 45 17.37 -7.67 -2.03
CA ASN A 45 17.65 -8.59 -0.93
C ASN A 45 16.84 -8.29 0.34
N VAL A 46 16.04 -7.23 0.34
CA VAL A 46 15.18 -6.83 1.45
C VAL A 46 13.73 -7.13 1.10
N GLU A 47 12.98 -7.72 2.03
CA GLU A 47 11.55 -7.92 1.83
C GLU A 47 10.86 -6.55 1.75
N HIS A 48 10.09 -6.34 0.70
CA HIS A 48 9.39 -5.09 0.41
C HIS A 48 7.86 -5.25 0.43
N ARG A 49 7.36 -6.47 0.22
CA ARG A 49 5.92 -6.72 0.08
C ARG A 49 5.17 -6.39 1.36
N GLY A 50 4.17 -5.53 1.25
CA GLY A 50 3.31 -5.14 2.37
C GLY A 50 3.97 -4.20 3.39
N LEU A 51 5.23 -3.80 3.20
CA LEU A 51 5.93 -2.89 4.10
C LEU A 51 5.72 -1.42 3.70
N SER A 52 5.82 -0.52 4.69
CA SER A 52 5.83 0.92 4.45
C SER A 52 7.14 1.39 3.83
N ALA A 53 7.11 2.51 3.08
CA ALA A 53 8.31 3.12 2.51
C ALA A 53 9.38 3.39 3.57
N LYS A 54 8.98 3.92 4.74
CA LYS A 54 9.90 4.14 5.87
C LYS A 54 10.54 2.85 6.35
N ARG A 55 9.78 1.76 6.49
CA ARG A 55 10.29 0.45 6.92
C ARG A 55 11.26 -0.12 5.88
N ILE A 56 10.93 -0.03 4.60
CA ILE A 56 11.80 -0.46 3.51
C ILE A 56 13.13 0.31 3.56
N ALA A 57 13.07 1.65 3.63
CA ALA A 57 14.26 2.48 3.70
C ALA A 57 15.15 2.10 4.91
N ARG A 58 14.55 1.96 6.10
CA ARG A 58 15.28 1.54 7.30
C ARG A 58 15.96 0.20 7.10
N ASN A 59 15.26 -0.79 6.57
CA ASN A 59 15.81 -2.12 6.34
C ASN A 59 17.01 -2.08 5.37
N VAL A 60 16.89 -1.33 4.28
CA VAL A 60 17.98 -1.15 3.30
C VAL A 60 19.18 -0.43 3.93
N LEU A 61 18.95 0.66 4.65
CA LEU A 61 20.01 1.45 5.29
C LEU A 61 20.72 0.66 6.42
N ARG A 62 19.97 -0.13 7.17
CA ARG A 62 20.56 -1.03 8.16
C ARG A 62 21.42 -2.12 7.52
N ALA A 63 20.96 -2.69 6.42
CA ALA A 63 21.74 -3.64 5.64
C ALA A 63 23.02 -3.00 5.09
N ALA A 64 23.01 -1.70 4.79
CA ALA A 64 24.19 -0.90 4.42
C ALA A 64 25.04 -0.46 5.63
N GLY A 65 24.71 -0.87 6.88
CA GLY A 65 25.51 -0.63 8.07
C GLY A 65 25.17 0.64 8.86
N LEU A 66 24.12 1.39 8.51
CA LEU A 66 23.74 2.59 9.25
C LEU A 66 23.05 2.25 10.58
N ALA A 67 23.37 3.03 11.63
CA ALA A 67 22.69 2.94 12.92
C ALA A 67 21.34 3.68 12.91
N ASN A 68 20.38 3.24 13.71
CA ASN A 68 19.04 3.84 13.77
C ASN A 68 19.04 5.36 14.00
N PRO A 69 19.82 5.97 14.90
CA PRO A 69 19.81 7.42 15.10
C PRO A 69 20.14 8.19 13.83
N ALA A 70 21.11 7.73 13.03
CA ALA A 70 21.49 8.37 11.76
C ALA A 70 20.39 8.20 10.69
N ILE A 71 19.61 7.11 10.77
CA ILE A 71 18.45 6.90 9.89
C ILE A 71 17.33 7.84 10.29
N ASP A 72 16.97 7.88 11.57
CA ASP A 72 15.84 8.65 12.11
C ASP A 72 15.97 10.15 11.79
N GLU A 73 17.18 10.70 11.88
CA GLU A 73 17.48 12.12 11.63
C GLU A 73 17.02 12.60 10.25
N ARG A 74 17.04 11.72 9.24
CA ARG A 74 16.81 12.10 7.84
C ARG A 74 15.66 11.39 7.16
N LEU A 75 14.95 10.50 7.86
CA LEU A 75 13.94 9.62 7.28
C LEU A 75 12.75 10.39 6.66
N ASP A 76 12.32 11.49 7.30
CA ASP A 76 11.25 12.33 6.77
C ASP A 76 11.72 13.14 5.54
N ARG A 77 12.95 13.64 5.57
CA ARG A 77 13.56 14.29 4.40
C ARG A 77 13.67 13.31 3.22
N TRP A 78 14.12 12.09 3.50
CA TRP A 78 14.19 11.07 2.49
C TRP A 78 12.81 10.76 1.89
N CYS A 79 11.78 10.60 2.71
CA CYS A 79 10.41 10.37 2.25
C CYS A 79 9.92 11.45 1.27
N ALA A 80 10.20 12.72 1.56
CA ALA A 80 9.84 13.81 0.68
C ALA A 80 10.59 13.75 -0.65
N GLY A 81 11.91 13.51 -0.62
CA GLY A 81 12.74 13.36 -1.81
C GLY A 81 12.34 12.16 -2.65
N PHE A 82 12.04 11.03 -2.01
CA PHE A 82 11.59 9.82 -2.69
C PHE A 82 10.30 10.05 -3.48
N ALA A 83 9.31 10.70 -2.86
CA ALA A 83 8.06 11.02 -3.54
C ALA A 83 8.28 12.02 -4.69
N ALA A 84 9.11 13.05 -4.49
CA ALA A 84 9.41 14.06 -5.51
C ALA A 84 10.10 13.46 -6.74
N LEU A 85 11.20 12.73 -6.54
CA LEU A 85 11.92 12.09 -7.62
C LEU A 85 11.05 11.07 -8.37
N TYR A 86 10.24 10.30 -7.65
CA TYR A 86 9.30 9.39 -8.30
C TYR A 86 8.34 10.12 -9.24
N LEU A 87 7.76 11.25 -8.82
CA LEU A 87 6.85 12.03 -9.67
C LEU A 87 7.55 12.61 -10.90
N GLU A 88 8.80 13.05 -10.76
CA GLU A 88 9.62 13.51 -11.89
C GLU A 88 9.83 12.38 -12.91
N LEU A 89 10.25 11.20 -12.44
CA LEU A 89 10.41 10.03 -13.30
C LEU A 89 9.10 9.60 -13.97
N LEU A 90 8.00 9.68 -13.25
CA LEU A 90 6.67 9.32 -13.75
C LEU A 90 6.16 10.29 -14.82
N ALA A 91 6.54 11.57 -14.76
CA ALA A 91 6.12 12.57 -15.74
C ALA A 91 6.58 12.21 -17.15
N GLU A 92 7.77 11.62 -17.29
CA GLU A 92 8.37 11.22 -18.56
C GLU A 92 8.11 9.74 -18.94
N ALA A 93 7.45 8.99 -18.08
CA ALA A 93 7.27 7.55 -18.27
C ALA A 93 6.04 7.21 -19.12
N ASP A 94 6.19 6.23 -20.00
CA ASP A 94 5.04 5.56 -20.64
C ASP A 94 4.40 4.59 -19.62
N THR A 95 3.16 4.89 -19.26
CA THR A 95 2.35 4.08 -18.33
C THR A 95 1.19 3.36 -19.04
N SER A 96 1.21 3.29 -20.37
CA SER A 96 0.15 2.65 -21.16
C SER A 96 -0.04 1.16 -20.85
N ALA A 97 1.02 0.50 -20.38
CA ALA A 97 0.98 -0.88 -19.94
C ALA A 97 0.50 -1.08 -18.49
N TRP A 98 0.24 -0.01 -17.75
CA TRP A 98 -0.25 -0.12 -16.38
C TRP A 98 -1.66 -0.67 -16.33
N GLN A 99 -1.89 -1.58 -15.41
CA GLN A 99 -3.17 -2.28 -15.28
C GLN A 99 -3.73 -2.15 -13.87
N ALA A 100 -4.94 -1.63 -13.79
CA ALA A 100 -5.78 -1.81 -12.61
C ALA A 100 -6.24 -3.28 -12.52
N ARG A 101 -6.59 -3.72 -11.31
CA ARG A 101 -7.29 -5.02 -11.17
C ARG A 101 -8.55 -5.01 -12.03
N PRO A 102 -8.79 -6.06 -12.84
CA PRO A 102 -10.03 -6.17 -13.62
C PRO A 102 -11.27 -6.00 -12.73
N GLY A 103 -12.22 -5.18 -13.18
CA GLY A 103 -13.45 -4.88 -12.44
C GLY A 103 -13.28 -3.90 -11.25
N ALA A 104 -12.09 -3.31 -11.04
CA ALA A 104 -11.85 -2.44 -9.87
C ALA A 104 -12.77 -1.21 -9.84
N ALA A 105 -12.96 -0.53 -10.97
CA ALA A 105 -13.80 0.67 -11.02
C ALA A 105 -15.28 0.35 -10.77
N GLU A 106 -15.78 -0.72 -11.37
CA GLU A 106 -17.13 -1.23 -11.20
C GLU A 106 -17.39 -1.70 -9.78
N GLY A 107 -16.48 -2.50 -9.22
CA GLY A 107 -16.57 -3.02 -7.86
C GLY A 107 -16.54 -1.91 -6.81
N LEU A 108 -15.62 -0.93 -6.93
CA LEU A 108 -15.55 0.23 -6.04
C LEU A 108 -16.83 1.09 -6.15
N SER A 109 -17.36 1.29 -7.36
CA SER A 109 -18.63 2.01 -7.57
C SER A 109 -19.80 1.30 -6.86
N ARG A 110 -19.87 -0.04 -6.98
CA ARG A 110 -20.90 -0.84 -6.32
C ARG A 110 -20.79 -0.78 -4.81
N LEU A 111 -19.58 -0.95 -4.25
CA LEU A 111 -19.35 -0.84 -2.80
C LEU A 111 -19.81 0.53 -2.26
N GLN A 112 -19.46 1.63 -2.94
CA GLN A 112 -19.88 2.97 -2.54
C GLN A 112 -21.41 3.16 -2.63
N ALA A 113 -22.05 2.60 -3.66
CA ALA A 113 -23.51 2.65 -3.81
C ALA A 113 -24.24 1.90 -2.68
N GLU A 114 -23.65 0.82 -2.17
CA GLU A 114 -24.15 0.04 -1.02
C GLU A 114 -23.73 0.63 0.34
N GLY A 115 -23.11 1.83 0.35
CA GLY A 115 -22.76 2.54 1.58
C GLY A 115 -21.46 2.10 2.25
N VAL A 116 -20.64 1.27 1.58
CA VAL A 116 -19.31 0.89 2.09
C VAL A 116 -18.36 2.07 1.93
N ARG A 117 -17.74 2.51 3.02
CA ARG A 117 -16.69 3.53 3.00
C ARG A 117 -15.39 2.91 2.49
N CYS A 118 -14.90 3.37 1.35
CA CYS A 118 -13.61 2.93 0.81
C CYS A 118 -12.51 3.95 1.16
N ALA A 119 -11.35 3.47 1.64
CA ALA A 119 -10.16 4.26 1.86
C ALA A 119 -8.90 3.48 1.45
N LEU A 120 -7.79 4.19 1.20
CA LEU A 120 -6.53 3.59 0.78
C LEU A 120 -5.61 3.42 2.00
N VAL A 121 -4.98 2.23 2.13
CA VAL A 121 -3.85 2.03 3.03
C VAL A 121 -2.73 1.38 2.24
N THR A 122 -1.61 2.07 2.08
CA THR A 122 -0.52 1.58 1.24
C THR A 122 0.85 1.89 1.84
N GLY A 123 1.81 1.03 1.56
CA GLY A 123 3.21 1.27 1.86
C GLY A 123 3.84 2.43 1.08
N ASN A 124 3.20 2.93 0.04
CA ASN A 124 3.71 4.03 -0.75
C ASN A 124 3.54 5.40 -0.07
N PRO A 125 4.43 6.39 -0.35
CA PRO A 125 4.15 7.78 -0.06
C PRO A 125 2.85 8.27 -0.72
N GLU A 126 2.10 9.16 -0.08
CA GLU A 126 0.81 9.64 -0.59
C GLU A 126 0.87 10.20 -2.03
N PRO A 127 1.83 11.08 -2.40
CA PRO A 127 1.90 11.61 -3.76
C PRO A 127 2.07 10.51 -4.82
N MET A 128 2.86 9.47 -4.53
CA MET A 128 3.07 8.34 -5.41
C MET A 128 1.79 7.51 -5.60
N ALA A 129 1.14 7.15 -4.49
CA ALA A 129 -0.10 6.37 -4.52
C ALA A 129 -1.20 7.09 -5.30
N ARG A 130 -1.35 8.40 -5.08
CA ARG A 130 -2.34 9.21 -5.79
C ARG A 130 -2.05 9.35 -7.27
N ALA A 131 -0.78 9.52 -7.65
CA ALA A 131 -0.38 9.58 -9.07
C ALA A 131 -0.68 8.26 -9.79
N ARG A 132 -0.43 7.11 -9.15
CA ARG A 132 -0.79 5.79 -9.69
C ARG A 132 -2.30 5.63 -9.84
N LEU A 133 -3.07 5.94 -8.81
CA LEU A 133 -4.54 5.87 -8.88
C LEU A 133 -5.12 6.76 -9.98
N LEU A 134 -4.53 7.95 -10.19
CA LEU A 134 -4.95 8.85 -11.27
C LEU A 134 -4.71 8.21 -12.65
N ARG A 135 -3.52 7.64 -12.88
CA ARG A 135 -3.18 6.95 -14.15
C ARG A 135 -4.04 5.71 -14.41
N LEU A 136 -4.52 5.05 -13.34
CA LEU A 136 -5.42 3.89 -13.41
C LEU A 136 -6.90 4.28 -13.52
N GLY A 137 -7.26 5.57 -13.49
CA GLY A 137 -8.66 6.03 -13.49
C GLY A 137 -9.42 5.76 -12.18
N LEU A 138 -8.70 5.40 -11.10
CA LEU A 138 -9.30 5.04 -9.80
C LEU A 138 -9.28 6.19 -8.77
N GLY A 139 -8.66 7.32 -9.08
CA GLY A 139 -8.48 8.44 -8.14
C GLY A 139 -9.77 8.96 -7.49
N ARG A 140 -10.88 8.92 -8.23
CA ARG A 140 -12.20 9.39 -7.76
C ARG A 140 -12.76 8.61 -6.56
N PHE A 141 -12.34 7.35 -6.38
CA PHE A 141 -12.81 6.48 -5.30
C PHE A 141 -12.09 6.73 -3.96
N PHE A 142 -10.94 7.39 -4.02
CA PHE A 142 -10.07 7.65 -2.87
C PHE A 142 -9.75 9.14 -2.74
N PRO A 143 -10.72 9.97 -2.31
CA PRO A 143 -10.51 11.42 -2.23
C PRO A 143 -9.40 11.80 -1.25
N PRO A 144 -8.77 12.98 -1.40
CA PRO A 144 -7.81 13.51 -0.44
C PRO A 144 -8.36 13.59 0.98
N GLY A 145 -7.46 13.49 1.97
CA GLY A 145 -7.80 13.53 3.40
C GLY A 145 -8.22 12.19 4.01
N GLY A 146 -8.43 11.16 3.18
CA GLY A 146 -8.68 9.79 3.66
C GLY A 146 -7.49 8.88 3.42
N GLY A 147 -7.46 7.74 4.11
CA GLY A 147 -6.41 6.73 3.98
C GLY A 147 -5.17 6.97 4.84
N ALA A 148 -4.14 6.13 4.64
CA ALA A 148 -2.84 6.27 5.29
C ALA A 148 -1.72 5.73 4.37
N PHE A 149 -0.51 6.29 4.49
CA PHE A 149 0.54 6.17 3.51
C PHE A 149 1.89 5.88 4.16
N GLY A 150 2.77 5.18 3.44
CA GLY A 150 3.99 4.59 3.97
C GLY A 150 5.07 5.55 4.49
N CYS A 151 4.89 6.86 4.31
CA CYS A 151 5.73 7.88 4.93
C CYS A 151 5.19 8.43 6.25
N GLU A 152 4.00 8.00 6.67
CA GLU A 152 3.40 8.45 7.94
C GLU A 152 3.82 7.60 9.14
N ALA A 153 4.05 6.31 8.91
CA ALA A 153 4.52 5.38 9.94
C ALA A 153 5.34 4.25 9.33
N GLU A 154 6.18 3.61 10.14
CA GLU A 154 6.92 2.42 9.70
C GLU A 154 6.07 1.16 9.80
N GLU A 155 5.26 1.05 10.85
CA GLU A 155 4.44 -0.13 11.08
C GLU A 155 3.11 -0.03 10.32
N ARG A 156 2.76 -1.09 9.60
CA ARG A 156 1.49 -1.15 8.84
C ARG A 156 0.28 -1.07 9.78
N THR A 157 0.38 -1.63 10.97
CA THR A 157 -0.64 -1.52 12.02
C THR A 157 -0.97 -0.06 12.37
N ALA A 158 0.05 0.80 12.45
CA ALA A 158 -0.15 2.24 12.68
C ALA A 158 -0.85 2.91 11.50
N LEU A 159 -0.51 2.52 10.24
CA LEU A 159 -1.19 3.03 9.05
C LEU A 159 -2.68 2.64 9.04
N LEU A 160 -3.01 1.39 9.38
CA LEU A 160 -4.40 0.94 9.50
C LEU A 160 -5.19 1.77 10.51
N GLU A 161 -4.64 2.01 11.68
CA GLU A 161 -5.25 2.83 12.71
C GLU A 161 -5.38 4.31 12.29
N HIS A 162 -4.40 4.84 11.55
CA HIS A 162 -4.50 6.21 11.00
C HIS A 162 -5.65 6.31 10.01
N ALA A 163 -5.77 5.36 9.08
CA ALA A 163 -6.84 5.34 8.08
C ALA A 163 -8.22 5.20 8.74
N ARG A 164 -8.37 4.30 9.72
CA ARG A 164 -9.61 4.10 10.46
C ARG A 164 -10.07 5.38 11.17
N ARG A 165 -9.17 6.06 11.88
CA ARG A 165 -9.49 7.33 12.56
C ARG A 165 -9.88 8.42 11.58
N ARG A 166 -9.18 8.57 10.46
CA ARG A 166 -9.50 9.55 9.40
C ARG A 166 -10.82 9.26 8.71
N ALA A 167 -11.21 8.01 8.63
CA ALA A 167 -12.51 7.62 8.07
C ALA A 167 -13.69 7.99 9.00
N GLY A 168 -13.45 8.31 10.29
CA GLY A 168 -14.46 8.66 11.26
C GLY A 168 -14.48 7.75 12.50
N ASP A 169 -13.32 7.20 12.85
CA ASP A 169 -13.11 6.32 14.00
C ASP A 169 -14.04 5.07 14.01
N TRP A 170 -14.03 4.40 12.87
CA TRP A 170 -14.87 3.23 12.60
C TRP A 170 -14.65 2.09 13.63
N PRO A 171 -15.68 1.29 13.98
CA PRO A 171 -15.49 0.09 14.79
C PRO A 171 -14.52 -0.89 14.14
N ALA A 172 -13.67 -1.54 14.94
CA ALA A 172 -12.65 -2.46 14.42
C ALA A 172 -13.28 -3.68 13.72
N ASP A 173 -14.36 -4.22 14.28
CA ASP A 173 -15.11 -5.35 13.75
C ASP A 173 -15.93 -5.04 12.47
N ALA A 174 -16.14 -3.73 12.19
CA ALA A 174 -16.74 -3.22 10.95
C ALA A 174 -15.69 -2.70 9.96
N THR A 175 -14.41 -2.89 10.25
CA THR A 175 -13.27 -2.45 9.41
C THR A 175 -12.59 -3.66 8.77
N PHE A 176 -12.38 -3.59 7.45
CA PHE A 176 -11.72 -4.62 6.66
C PHE A 176 -10.44 -4.08 6.05
N GLU A 177 -9.34 -4.83 6.13
CA GLU A 177 -8.18 -4.65 5.28
C GLU A 177 -8.25 -5.58 4.08
N ILE A 178 -8.06 -5.02 2.88
CA ILE A 178 -8.03 -5.76 1.63
C ILE A 178 -6.63 -5.66 1.05
N GLY A 179 -5.91 -6.78 0.96
CA GLY A 179 -4.53 -6.81 0.51
C GLY A 179 -4.14 -8.12 -0.15
N ASP A 180 -2.92 -8.18 -0.72
CA ASP A 180 -2.41 -9.35 -1.46
C ASP A 180 -1.22 -10.02 -0.77
N THR A 181 -0.83 -9.58 0.43
CA THR A 181 0.35 -10.08 1.13
C THR A 181 0.05 -10.66 2.52
N PRO A 182 0.90 -11.56 3.03
CA PRO A 182 0.81 -12.02 4.42
C PRO A 182 0.89 -10.89 5.44
N GLN A 183 1.59 -9.80 5.10
CA GLN A 183 1.73 -8.63 5.96
C GLN A 183 0.41 -7.88 6.13
N ASP A 184 -0.41 -7.79 5.08
CA ASP A 184 -1.75 -7.21 5.14
C ASP A 184 -2.62 -7.99 6.12
N VAL A 185 -2.65 -9.30 5.96
CA VAL A 185 -3.41 -10.21 6.84
C VAL A 185 -2.94 -10.12 8.30
N ALA A 186 -1.63 -10.17 8.54
CA ALA A 186 -1.06 -10.11 9.88
C ALA A 186 -1.34 -8.76 10.56
N SER A 187 -1.24 -7.67 9.81
CA SER A 187 -1.48 -6.31 10.33
C SER A 187 -2.94 -6.09 10.67
N ALA A 188 -3.89 -6.54 9.83
CA ALA A 188 -5.33 -6.49 10.11
C ALA A 188 -5.65 -7.19 11.43
N LYS A 189 -5.19 -8.42 11.58
CA LYS A 189 -5.40 -9.22 12.81
C LYS A 189 -4.80 -8.58 14.06
N ALA A 190 -3.61 -7.99 13.94
CA ALA A 190 -2.93 -7.35 15.07
C ALA A 190 -3.70 -6.16 15.64
N VAL A 191 -4.54 -5.49 14.83
CA VAL A 191 -5.38 -4.36 15.25
C VAL A 191 -6.87 -4.72 15.40
N GLY A 192 -7.20 -6.01 15.28
CA GLY A 192 -8.57 -6.50 15.43
C GLY A 192 -9.50 -6.20 14.26
N PHE A 193 -8.94 -5.91 13.07
CA PHE A 193 -9.72 -5.75 11.84
C PHE A 193 -9.95 -7.10 11.17
N ARG A 194 -10.98 -7.16 10.34
CA ARG A 194 -11.21 -8.30 9.44
C ARG A 194 -10.30 -8.17 8.21
N SER A 195 -9.95 -9.30 7.61
CA SER A 195 -9.03 -9.36 6.48
C SER A 195 -9.64 -10.08 5.28
N ILE A 196 -9.59 -9.44 4.11
CA ILE A 196 -9.88 -10.07 2.83
C ILE A 196 -8.58 -10.10 2.03
N ALA A 197 -8.03 -11.29 1.82
CA ALA A 197 -6.85 -11.46 1.01
C ALA A 197 -7.24 -11.76 -0.44
N VAL A 198 -6.60 -11.07 -1.40
CA VAL A 198 -6.85 -11.29 -2.82
C VAL A 198 -5.60 -11.81 -3.50
N SER A 199 -5.75 -12.88 -4.30
CA SER A 199 -4.66 -13.43 -5.11
C SER A 199 -4.16 -12.38 -6.12
N SER A 200 -2.85 -12.34 -6.33
CA SER A 200 -2.21 -11.41 -7.24
C SER A 200 -1.01 -12.08 -7.95
N PRO A 201 -0.47 -11.47 -9.01
CA PRO A 201 0.79 -11.93 -9.62
C PRO A 201 1.99 -11.92 -8.64
N ARG A 202 1.87 -11.24 -7.50
CA ARG A 202 2.88 -11.16 -6.42
C ARG A 202 2.76 -12.30 -5.41
N THR A 203 1.61 -12.99 -5.36
CA THR A 203 1.37 -14.13 -4.47
C THR A 203 2.18 -15.32 -4.94
N ARG A 204 3.13 -15.79 -4.13
CA ARG A 204 4.02 -16.89 -4.50
C ARG A 204 3.37 -18.24 -4.29
N GLN A 205 2.59 -18.38 -3.22
CA GLN A 205 1.85 -19.59 -2.86
C GLN A 205 0.52 -19.21 -2.22
N ALA A 206 -0.56 -19.91 -2.54
CA ALA A 206 -1.88 -19.67 -1.96
C ALA A 206 -1.88 -19.78 -0.41
N SER A 207 -1.01 -20.62 0.15
CA SER A 207 -0.85 -20.77 1.60
C SER A 207 -0.35 -19.51 2.31
N GLU A 208 0.28 -18.57 1.61
CA GLU A 208 0.69 -17.28 2.20
C GLU A 208 -0.50 -16.48 2.71
N LEU A 209 -1.67 -16.63 2.09
CA LEU A 209 -2.89 -15.89 2.40
C LEU A 209 -3.86 -16.67 3.32
N ALA A 210 -3.55 -17.91 3.66
CA ALA A 210 -4.44 -18.80 4.41
C ALA A 210 -4.81 -18.31 5.82
N GLY A 211 -4.09 -17.28 6.31
CA GLY A 211 -4.42 -16.62 7.58
C GLY A 211 -5.58 -15.62 7.50
N ALA A 212 -6.01 -15.19 6.32
CA ALA A 212 -7.08 -14.21 6.15
C ALA A 212 -8.45 -14.79 6.58
N ASP A 213 -9.39 -13.89 6.94
CA ASP A 213 -10.77 -14.31 7.25
C ASP A 213 -11.49 -14.77 5.97
N VAL A 214 -11.17 -14.14 4.83
CA VAL A 214 -11.65 -14.55 3.51
C VAL A 214 -10.50 -14.45 2.51
N VAL A 215 -10.37 -15.44 1.63
CA VAL A 215 -9.44 -15.42 0.50
C VAL A 215 -10.24 -15.43 -0.80
N VAL A 216 -9.94 -14.52 -1.72
CA VAL A 216 -10.63 -14.37 -3.00
C VAL A 216 -9.65 -14.23 -4.15
N ASP A 217 -10.10 -14.39 -5.39
CA ASP A 217 -9.24 -14.33 -6.57
C ASP A 217 -9.35 -13.03 -7.36
N ASP A 218 -10.48 -12.31 -7.21
CA ASP A 218 -10.78 -11.16 -8.03
C ASP A 218 -11.57 -10.06 -7.28
N MET A 219 -11.90 -8.99 -8.01
CA MET A 219 -12.64 -7.86 -7.45
C MET A 219 -14.10 -8.24 -7.10
N GLU A 220 -14.72 -9.13 -7.86
CA GLU A 220 -16.09 -9.58 -7.55
C GLU A 220 -16.12 -10.35 -6.22
N GLY A 221 -15.12 -11.20 -5.97
CA GLY A 221 -14.97 -11.89 -4.68
C GLY A 221 -14.81 -10.91 -3.51
N ILE A 222 -14.04 -9.82 -3.68
CA ILE A 222 -13.91 -8.75 -2.67
C ILE A 222 -15.29 -8.13 -2.39
N VAL A 223 -16.02 -7.76 -3.45
CA VAL A 223 -17.35 -7.13 -3.34
C VAL A 223 -18.32 -8.06 -2.61
N GLN A 224 -18.38 -9.34 -2.99
CA GLN A 224 -19.27 -10.31 -2.37
C GLN A 224 -18.93 -10.52 -0.89
N ALA A 225 -17.64 -10.64 -0.54
CA ALA A 225 -17.19 -10.80 0.83
C ALA A 225 -17.59 -9.61 1.72
N LEU A 226 -17.45 -8.38 1.22
CA LEU A 226 -17.85 -7.17 1.96
C LEU A 226 -19.36 -7.03 2.10
N LEU A 227 -20.14 -7.32 1.04
CA LEU A 227 -21.59 -7.15 1.07
C LEU A 227 -22.33 -8.28 1.84
N SER A 228 -21.63 -9.39 2.12
CA SER A 228 -22.16 -10.51 2.90
C SER A 228 -21.74 -10.45 4.38
N ALA A 229 -20.98 -9.43 4.80
CA ALA A 229 -20.45 -9.27 6.14
C ALA A 229 -21.41 -8.54 7.06
#